data_9e4347c84b585e0b9d6e275cdf9564c1
#
_entry.id   9e4347c84b585e0b9d6e275cdf9564c1
#
_cell.length_a   1.000
_cell.length_b   1.000
_cell.length_c   1.000
_cell.angle_alpha   90.00
_cell.angle_beta   90.00
_cell.angle_gamma   90.00
#
_symmetry.space_group_name_H-M   'P 1'
#
loop_
_entity.id
_entity.type
_entity.pdbx_description
1 polymer ?
#
loop_
_entity_poly.entity_id
_entity_poly.type
_entity_poly.pdbx_seq_one_letter_code
_entity_poly.pdbx_strand_id
1 'polypeptide(L)'
;MSISNSCPHCGQALKVRRNPAPTVDIIICTSNREVVLIQRRNPPHGWALPGGFVDYGESVEQAAIREAREETGLKVELEVLLGVYSHPERDPRQHTLSIVFIVFVKDQPSLQAGDDAREAGLFPLEQLPDLAFDHEQILEDFRHWLKSTSPAKRIYDGHSNCKQ
;
A
#
# COMPACT_ATOMS: atom_id res chain seq x y z
N MET A 1 21.70 -9.16 -7.90
CA MET A 1 22.23 -10.54 -7.78
C MET A 1 21.37 -11.47 -8.63
N SER A 2 21.93 -12.08 -9.68
CA SER A 2 21.19 -13.06 -10.49
C SER A 2 21.03 -14.33 -9.66
N ILE A 3 19.80 -14.65 -9.31
CA ILE A 3 19.50 -15.95 -8.69
C ILE A 3 19.76 -16.99 -9.77
N SER A 4 20.74 -17.87 -9.55
CA SER A 4 20.99 -19.01 -10.42
C SER A 4 19.77 -19.93 -10.41
N ASN A 5 19.01 -19.95 -11.52
CA ASN A 5 17.87 -20.83 -11.70
C ASN A 5 18.30 -22.25 -12.06
N SER A 6 19.34 -22.77 -11.40
CA SER A 6 19.84 -24.12 -11.64
C SER A 6 19.70 -24.98 -10.39
N CYS A 7 19.42 -26.27 -10.61
CA CYS A 7 19.33 -27.25 -9.55
C CYS A 7 20.70 -27.37 -8.84
N PRO A 8 20.77 -27.24 -7.50
CA PRO A 8 22.06 -27.35 -6.78
C PRO A 8 22.70 -28.74 -6.84
N HIS A 9 21.95 -29.80 -7.19
CA HIS A 9 22.45 -31.16 -7.27
C HIS A 9 22.94 -31.57 -8.66
N CYS A 10 22.24 -31.11 -9.73
CA CYS A 10 22.58 -31.58 -11.08
C CYS A 10 22.90 -30.45 -12.06
N GLY A 11 22.84 -29.18 -11.64
CA GLY A 11 23.12 -28.02 -12.48
C GLY A 11 22.08 -27.73 -13.56
N GLN A 12 21.02 -28.53 -13.68
CA GLN A 12 19.98 -28.33 -14.69
C GLN A 12 19.21 -27.03 -14.46
N ALA A 13 18.91 -26.31 -15.52
CA ALA A 13 18.08 -25.10 -15.45
C ALA A 13 16.68 -25.40 -14.90
N LEU A 14 16.29 -24.69 -13.86
CA LEU A 14 14.96 -24.79 -13.27
C LEU A 14 14.02 -23.80 -13.98
N LYS A 15 12.85 -24.29 -14.38
CA LYS A 15 11.79 -23.44 -14.96
C LYS A 15 11.03 -22.73 -13.83
N VAL A 16 11.54 -21.60 -13.38
CA VAL A 16 10.89 -20.80 -12.34
C VAL A 16 9.83 -19.92 -12.97
N ARG A 17 8.58 -20.06 -12.53
CA ARG A 17 7.53 -19.10 -12.85
C ARG A 17 7.73 -17.87 -11.96
N ARG A 18 7.79 -16.69 -12.58
CA ARG A 18 7.78 -15.42 -11.85
C ARG A 18 6.41 -14.80 -11.99
N ASN A 19 5.73 -14.62 -10.86
CA ASN A 19 4.49 -13.86 -10.78
C ASN A 19 4.82 -12.47 -10.20
N PRO A 20 4.00 -11.44 -10.48
CA PRO A 20 4.08 -10.19 -9.76
C PRO A 20 3.96 -10.45 -8.25
N ALA A 21 4.76 -9.77 -7.46
CA ALA A 21 4.64 -9.87 -6.02
C ALA A 21 3.44 -9.04 -5.53
N PRO A 22 2.52 -9.62 -4.74
CA PRO A 22 1.41 -8.87 -4.20
C PRO A 22 1.89 -7.87 -3.13
N THR A 23 1.37 -6.64 -3.21
CA THR A 23 1.59 -5.57 -2.24
C THR A 23 0.28 -4.88 -1.93
N VAL A 24 0.26 -4.10 -0.87
CA VAL A 24 -0.85 -3.21 -0.51
C VAL A 24 -0.32 -1.79 -0.32
N ASP A 25 -1.14 -0.80 -0.64
CA ASP A 25 -0.90 0.60 -0.29
C ASP A 25 -2.17 1.16 0.35
N ILE A 26 -2.03 2.03 1.35
CA ILE A 26 -3.16 2.55 2.11
C ILE A 26 -3.19 4.08 2.04
N ILE A 27 -4.27 4.64 1.50
CA ILE A 27 -4.56 6.06 1.56
C ILE A 27 -5.27 6.33 2.87
N ILE A 28 -4.55 6.82 3.87
CA ILE A 28 -5.12 7.25 5.15
C ILE A 28 -5.37 8.75 5.06
N CYS A 29 -6.64 9.15 4.95
CA CYS A 29 -7.04 10.52 4.71
C CYS A 29 -7.83 11.09 5.91
N THR A 30 -7.53 12.34 6.28
CA THR A 30 -8.29 13.09 7.30
C THR A 30 -9.48 13.82 6.68
N SER A 31 -10.41 14.31 7.51
CA SER A 31 -11.53 15.13 7.07
C SER A 31 -11.07 16.48 6.46
N ASN A 32 -9.86 16.94 6.82
CA ASN A 32 -9.23 18.14 6.25
C ASN A 32 -8.56 17.91 4.90
N ARG A 33 -8.72 16.70 4.31
CA ARG A 33 -8.08 16.31 3.05
C ARG A 33 -6.56 16.32 3.14
N GLU A 34 -6.02 15.88 4.26
CA GLU A 34 -4.62 15.57 4.43
C GLU A 34 -4.43 14.07 4.35
N VAL A 35 -3.32 13.62 3.76
CA VAL A 35 -2.97 12.20 3.64
C VAL A 35 -1.73 11.89 4.46
N VAL A 36 -1.72 10.71 5.06
CA VAL A 36 -0.54 10.21 5.76
C VAL A 36 0.43 9.64 4.74
N LEU A 37 1.67 10.13 4.79
CA LEU A 37 2.78 9.59 4.04
C LEU A 37 3.91 9.18 4.99
N ILE A 38 4.70 8.23 4.55
CA ILE A 38 5.91 7.77 5.23
C ILE A 38 7.15 8.15 4.42
N GLN A 39 8.23 8.52 5.09
CA GLN A 39 9.52 8.74 4.45
C GLN A 39 10.30 7.42 4.44
N ARG A 40 10.59 6.92 3.24
CA ARG A 40 11.25 5.63 3.06
C ARG A 40 12.72 5.65 3.50
N ARG A 41 13.13 4.62 4.26
CA ARG A 41 14.55 4.37 4.59
C ARG A 41 15.31 3.74 3.43
N ASN A 42 14.65 2.84 2.72
CA ASN A 42 15.25 2.02 1.67
C ASN A 42 14.88 2.52 0.26
N PRO A 43 15.75 2.36 -0.74
CA PRO A 43 15.44 2.73 -2.13
C PRO A 43 14.20 2.02 -2.68
N PRO A 44 13.44 2.70 -3.54
CA PRO A 44 13.57 4.10 -3.91
C PRO A 44 13.27 5.02 -2.72
N HIS A 45 14.10 6.04 -2.53
CA HIS A 45 13.90 7.04 -1.49
C HIS A 45 12.81 8.03 -1.89
N GLY A 46 12.20 8.66 -0.93
CA GLY A 46 11.11 9.63 -1.11
C GLY A 46 9.98 9.37 -0.12
N TRP A 47 8.93 10.14 -0.26
CA TRP A 47 7.70 9.92 0.47
C TRP A 47 6.83 8.89 -0.26
N ALA A 48 6.08 8.11 0.49
CA ALA A 48 5.23 7.05 -0.05
C ALA A 48 3.95 6.90 0.77
N LEU A 49 2.94 6.30 0.18
CA LEU A 49 1.81 5.77 0.95
C LEU A 49 2.32 4.69 1.90
N PRO A 50 1.74 4.56 3.10
CA PRO A 50 1.95 3.37 3.92
C PRO A 50 1.58 2.11 3.15
N GLY A 51 2.41 1.07 3.26
CA GLY A 51 2.17 -0.18 2.54
C GLY A 51 3.40 -1.05 2.38
N GLY A 52 3.15 -2.30 1.99
CA GLY A 52 4.21 -3.29 1.85
C GLY A 52 3.77 -4.58 1.20
N PHE A 53 4.59 -5.62 1.33
CA PHE A 53 4.30 -6.92 0.76
C PHE A 53 3.25 -7.66 1.58
N VAL A 54 2.42 -8.42 0.87
CA VAL A 54 1.49 -9.38 1.50
C VAL A 54 2.28 -10.62 1.90
N ASP A 55 2.22 -10.99 3.17
CA ASP A 55 2.89 -12.16 3.69
C ASP A 55 2.16 -13.46 3.31
N TYR A 56 2.91 -14.56 3.24
CA TYR A 56 2.31 -15.86 2.95
C TYR A 56 1.32 -16.27 4.04
N GLY A 57 0.07 -16.53 3.63
CA GLY A 57 -1.01 -16.91 4.55
C GLY A 57 -1.82 -15.74 5.10
N GLU A 58 -1.51 -14.53 4.68
CA GLU A 58 -2.21 -13.29 5.02
C GLU A 58 -3.15 -12.86 3.87
N SER A 59 -4.31 -12.30 4.19
CA SER A 59 -5.15 -11.64 3.18
C SER A 59 -4.64 -10.23 2.90
N VAL A 60 -5.01 -9.65 1.75
CA VAL A 60 -4.61 -8.27 1.40
C VAL A 60 -5.16 -7.24 2.38
N GLU A 61 -6.32 -7.49 2.97
CA GLU A 61 -6.93 -6.64 4.00
C GLU A 61 -6.13 -6.72 5.31
N GLN A 62 -5.69 -7.92 5.70
CA GLN A 62 -4.85 -8.12 6.89
C GLN A 62 -3.50 -7.43 6.70
N ALA A 63 -2.87 -7.59 5.53
CA ALA A 63 -1.64 -6.90 5.16
C ALA A 63 -1.80 -5.38 5.27
N ALA A 64 -2.87 -4.81 4.70
CA ALA A 64 -3.12 -3.37 4.73
C ALA A 64 -3.26 -2.83 6.18
N ILE A 65 -3.99 -3.55 7.04
CA ILE A 65 -4.16 -3.15 8.46
C ILE A 65 -2.83 -3.28 9.21
N ARG A 66 -2.06 -4.34 8.97
CA ARG A 66 -0.74 -4.55 9.58
C ARG A 66 0.24 -3.45 9.17
N GLU A 67 0.39 -3.19 7.88
CA GLU A 67 1.30 -2.18 7.34
C GLU A 67 0.95 -0.77 7.83
N ALA A 68 -0.34 -0.40 7.81
CA ALA A 68 -0.78 0.88 8.37
C ALA A 68 -0.35 1.03 9.84
N ARG A 69 -0.51 -0.03 10.64
CA ARG A 69 -0.12 -0.02 12.05
C ARG A 69 1.40 0.02 12.23
N GLU A 70 2.15 -0.77 11.46
CA GLU A 70 3.61 -0.88 11.56
C GLU A 70 4.30 0.42 11.14
N GLU A 71 3.83 1.06 10.07
CA GLU A 71 4.49 2.24 9.52
C GLU A 71 3.98 3.57 10.09
N THR A 72 2.76 3.62 10.62
CA THR A 72 2.16 4.88 11.12
C THR A 72 1.71 4.85 12.57
N GLY A 73 1.69 3.68 13.20
CA GLY A 73 1.13 3.48 14.55
C GLY A 73 -0.41 3.48 14.60
N LEU A 74 -1.08 3.71 13.48
CA LEU A 74 -2.54 3.84 13.44
C LEU A 74 -3.22 2.47 13.36
N LYS A 75 -4.29 2.32 14.14
CA LYS A 75 -5.25 1.23 13.96
C LYS A 75 -6.34 1.72 13.03
N VAL A 76 -6.46 1.10 11.88
CA VAL A 76 -7.37 1.51 10.81
C VAL A 76 -8.44 0.45 10.55
N GLU A 77 -9.58 0.90 10.06
CA GLU A 77 -10.63 0.07 9.48
C GLU A 77 -10.70 0.41 7.99
N LEU A 78 -10.59 -0.62 7.13
CA LEU A 78 -10.62 -0.41 5.69
C LEU A 78 -12.05 -0.08 5.25
N GLU A 79 -12.22 0.99 4.47
CA GLU A 79 -13.53 1.43 4.05
C GLU A 79 -13.81 1.17 2.57
N VAL A 80 -12.82 1.43 1.71
CA VAL A 80 -13.00 1.36 0.26
C VAL A 80 -11.78 0.73 -0.39
N LEU A 81 -12.01 -0.13 -1.38
CA LEU A 81 -11.01 -0.55 -2.35
C LEU A 81 -10.98 0.50 -3.48
N LEU A 82 -9.87 1.25 -3.61
CA LEU A 82 -9.70 2.20 -4.70
C LEU A 82 -9.45 1.49 -6.03
N GLY A 83 -8.52 0.53 -6.04
CA GLY A 83 -8.18 -0.18 -7.25
C GLY A 83 -6.96 -1.08 -7.11
N VAL A 84 -6.54 -1.63 -8.26
CA VAL A 84 -5.34 -2.47 -8.38
C VAL A 84 -4.38 -1.81 -9.37
N TYR A 85 -3.12 -1.64 -8.96
CA TYR A 85 -2.04 -1.02 -9.72
C TYR A 85 -0.99 -2.08 -10.03
N SER A 86 -0.85 -2.42 -11.31
CA SER A 86 -0.04 -3.58 -11.71
C SER A 86 0.84 -3.35 -12.93
N HIS A 87 1.12 -2.09 -13.28
CA HIS A 87 2.04 -1.81 -14.37
C HIS A 87 3.42 -2.42 -14.07
N PRO A 88 4.06 -3.15 -15.01
CA PRO A 88 5.32 -3.85 -14.74
C PRO A 88 6.45 -2.97 -14.23
N GLU A 89 6.45 -1.69 -14.59
CA GLU A 89 7.51 -0.72 -14.24
C GLU A 89 7.15 0.17 -13.03
N ARG A 90 6.00 -0.11 -12.35
CA ARG A 90 5.58 0.70 -11.20
C ARG A 90 6.58 0.67 -10.04
N ASP A 91 7.30 -0.42 -9.88
CA ASP A 91 8.34 -0.60 -8.87
C ASP A 91 9.67 -0.98 -9.56
N PRO A 92 10.71 -0.13 -9.46
CA PRO A 92 11.99 -0.39 -10.16
C PRO A 92 12.74 -1.62 -9.63
N ARG A 93 12.35 -2.16 -8.48
CA ARG A 93 13.00 -3.33 -7.87
C ARG A 93 12.53 -4.64 -8.48
N GLN A 94 11.22 -4.75 -8.75
CA GLN A 94 10.58 -5.93 -9.33
C GLN A 94 9.13 -5.63 -9.73
N HIS A 95 8.57 -6.49 -10.59
CA HIS A 95 7.15 -6.39 -10.90
C HIS A 95 6.30 -6.67 -9.66
N THR A 96 5.56 -5.69 -9.20
CA THR A 96 4.60 -5.78 -8.09
C THR A 96 3.17 -5.56 -8.60
N LEU A 97 2.21 -6.00 -7.81
CA LEU A 97 0.79 -5.76 -8.00
C LEU A 97 0.26 -5.23 -6.67
N SER A 98 -0.12 -3.95 -6.63
CA SER A 98 -0.61 -3.33 -5.40
C SER A 98 -2.13 -3.21 -5.38
N ILE A 99 -2.71 -3.60 -4.28
CA ILE A 99 -4.12 -3.41 -3.94
C ILE A 99 -4.19 -2.18 -3.03
N VAL A 100 -4.92 -1.14 -3.48
CA VAL A 100 -4.96 0.15 -2.79
C VAL A 100 -6.27 0.34 -2.06
N PHE A 101 -6.17 0.55 -0.74
CA PHE A 101 -7.32 0.81 0.13
C PHE A 101 -7.39 2.28 0.56
N ILE A 102 -8.61 2.77 0.79
CA ILE A 102 -8.89 4.08 1.37
C ILE A 102 -9.40 3.87 2.80
N VAL A 103 -8.91 4.72 3.69
CA VAL A 103 -9.28 4.80 5.10
C VAL A 103 -9.49 6.25 5.46
N PHE A 104 -10.56 6.56 6.17
CA PHE A 104 -10.77 7.89 6.73
C PHE A 104 -10.52 7.89 8.24
N VAL A 105 -9.72 8.83 8.71
CA VAL A 105 -9.37 8.99 10.12
C VAL A 105 -9.75 10.36 10.63
N LYS A 106 -9.83 10.50 11.96
CA LYS A 106 -10.03 11.80 12.59
C LYS A 106 -8.85 12.72 12.30
N ASP A 107 -9.11 14.02 12.34
CA ASP A 107 -8.06 15.03 12.19
C ASP A 107 -7.01 14.91 13.29
N GLN A 108 -5.76 15.21 12.93
CA GLN A 108 -4.60 15.14 13.79
C GLN A 108 -4.40 13.76 14.44
N PRO A 109 -4.29 12.68 13.64
CA PRO A 109 -3.95 11.37 14.18
C PRO A 109 -2.56 11.40 14.80
N SER A 110 -2.39 10.66 15.91
CA SER A 110 -1.07 10.50 16.54
C SER A 110 -0.23 9.53 15.72
N LEU A 111 0.66 10.06 14.86
CA LEU A 111 1.53 9.26 14.02
C LEU A 111 2.78 8.82 14.78
N GLN A 112 3.19 7.58 14.55
CA GLN A 112 4.45 7.00 15.04
C GLN A 112 5.12 6.28 13.88
N ALA A 113 6.26 6.80 13.43
CA ALA A 113 7.03 6.12 12.38
C ALA A 113 7.53 4.76 12.89
N GLY A 114 7.33 3.72 12.08
CA GLY A 114 7.84 2.38 12.36
C GLY A 114 9.30 2.19 11.96
N ASP A 115 9.78 0.95 12.08
CA ASP A 115 11.20 0.62 11.89
C ASP A 115 11.69 0.84 10.45
N ASP A 116 10.84 0.66 9.44
CA ASP A 116 11.17 0.85 8.02
C ASP A 116 10.89 2.26 7.50
N ALA A 117 10.23 3.11 8.27
CA ALA A 117 10.03 4.52 8.00
C ALA A 117 11.01 5.40 8.82
N ARG A 118 11.52 6.47 8.21
CA ARG A 118 12.27 7.50 8.94
C ARG A 118 11.34 8.45 9.67
N GLU A 119 10.22 8.72 9.04
CA GLU A 119 9.22 9.68 9.48
C GLU A 119 7.86 9.32 8.91
N ALA A 120 6.80 9.63 9.65
CA ALA A 120 5.43 9.64 9.17
C ALA A 120 4.86 11.04 9.34
N GLY A 121 4.19 11.56 8.31
CA GLY A 121 3.68 12.93 8.31
C GLY A 121 2.33 13.07 7.62
N LEU A 122 1.62 14.15 7.95
CA LEU A 122 0.40 14.58 7.28
C LEU A 122 0.74 15.63 6.23
N PHE A 123 0.18 15.45 5.03
CA PHE A 123 0.38 16.35 3.90
C PHE A 123 -0.96 16.72 3.28
N PRO A 124 -1.21 18.02 3.05
CA PRO A 124 -2.37 18.43 2.28
C PRO A 124 -2.39 17.73 0.92
N LEU A 125 -3.52 17.14 0.55
CA LEU A 125 -3.65 16.39 -0.71
C LEU A 125 -3.30 17.23 -1.95
N GLU A 126 -3.43 18.55 -1.86
CA GLU A 126 -3.12 19.50 -2.93
C GLU A 126 -1.63 19.96 -2.93
N GLN A 127 -0.84 19.60 -1.90
CA GLN A 127 0.56 20.01 -1.74
C GLN A 127 1.41 18.81 -1.27
N LEU A 128 1.59 17.86 -2.16
CA LEU A 128 2.35 16.64 -1.87
C LEU A 128 3.84 16.86 -2.11
N PRO A 129 4.71 16.21 -1.34
CA PRO A 129 6.13 16.13 -1.63
C PRO A 129 6.39 15.20 -2.83
N ASP A 130 7.67 15.10 -3.25
CA ASP A 130 8.08 14.10 -4.25
C ASP A 130 7.78 12.69 -3.74
N LEU A 131 7.01 11.95 -4.53
CA LEU A 131 6.55 10.61 -4.18
C LEU A 131 7.38 9.52 -4.87
N ALA A 132 7.59 8.43 -4.15
CA ALA A 132 8.19 7.23 -4.70
C ALA A 132 7.14 6.40 -5.47
N PHE A 133 7.61 5.54 -6.37
CA PHE A 133 6.78 4.63 -7.17
C PHE A 133 5.79 5.38 -8.07
N ASP A 134 4.62 4.79 -8.26
CA ASP A 134 3.46 5.36 -8.96
C ASP A 134 2.45 6.00 -7.99
N HIS A 135 2.88 6.37 -6.77
CA HIS A 135 1.99 6.89 -5.73
C HIS A 135 1.37 8.25 -6.09
N GLU A 136 2.02 9.02 -6.95
CA GLU A 136 1.42 10.25 -7.51
C GLU A 136 0.16 9.92 -8.33
N GLN A 137 0.24 8.89 -9.19
CA GLN A 137 -0.91 8.42 -9.97
C GLN A 137 -2.02 7.90 -9.07
N ILE A 138 -1.69 7.12 -8.02
CA ILE A 138 -2.66 6.61 -7.06
C ILE A 138 -3.41 7.76 -6.37
N LEU A 139 -2.70 8.80 -5.93
CA LEU A 139 -3.30 9.94 -5.26
C LEU A 139 -4.10 10.84 -6.22
N GLU A 140 -3.72 10.90 -7.49
CA GLU A 140 -4.54 11.58 -8.51
C GLU A 140 -5.86 10.83 -8.76
N ASP A 141 -5.83 9.50 -8.86
CA ASP A 141 -7.03 8.68 -8.97
C ASP A 141 -7.92 8.82 -7.72
N PHE A 142 -7.31 8.94 -6.54
CA PHE A 142 -8.04 9.24 -5.30
C PHE A 142 -8.71 10.62 -5.33
N ARG A 143 -8.05 11.66 -5.84
CA ARG A 143 -8.66 12.99 -6.04
C ARG A 143 -9.88 12.91 -6.97
N HIS A 144 -9.78 12.15 -8.06
CA HIS A 144 -10.89 11.91 -8.98
C HIS A 144 -12.03 11.14 -8.29
N TRP A 145 -11.69 10.11 -7.51
CA TRP A 145 -12.67 9.36 -6.73
C TRP A 145 -13.43 10.26 -5.75
N LEU A 146 -12.73 11.13 -5.01
CA LEU A 146 -13.34 12.10 -4.08
C LEU A 146 -14.31 13.06 -4.79
N LYS A 147 -14.03 13.45 -6.03
CA LYS A 147 -14.91 14.34 -6.82
C LYS A 147 -16.13 13.61 -7.40
N SER A 148 -15.99 12.34 -7.70
CA SER A 148 -17.03 11.53 -8.37
C SER A 148 -17.97 10.82 -7.41
N THR A 149 -17.58 10.67 -6.15
CA THR A 149 -18.33 9.85 -5.19
C THR A 149 -19.18 10.72 -4.30
N SER A 150 -20.50 10.69 -4.53
CA SER A 150 -21.50 10.91 -3.48
C SER A 150 -21.33 9.81 -2.42
N PRO A 151 -21.56 10.04 -1.12
CA PRO A 151 -21.04 9.24 0.00
C PRO A 151 -21.64 7.83 0.18
N ALA A 152 -21.92 7.11 -0.89
CA ALA A 152 -22.55 5.80 -0.81
C ALA A 152 -21.96 4.79 -1.78
N LYS A 153 -20.81 4.24 -1.44
CA LYS A 153 -20.46 2.88 -1.89
C LYS A 153 -19.44 2.24 -0.95
N ARG A 154 -19.90 1.70 0.17
CA ARG A 154 -19.18 0.67 0.91
C ARG A 154 -19.11 -0.56 0.01
N ILE A 155 -17.91 -0.98 -0.39
CA ILE A 155 -17.72 -2.13 -1.27
C ILE A 155 -17.35 -3.39 -0.49
N TYR A 156 -17.15 -3.32 0.83
CA TYR A 156 -16.75 -4.49 1.58
C TYR A 156 -17.46 -4.59 2.93
N ASP A 157 -18.52 -5.38 2.96
CA ASP A 157 -19.05 -5.97 4.20
C ASP A 157 -18.24 -7.24 4.49
N GLY A 158 -17.08 -7.08 5.12
CA GLY A 158 -16.21 -8.17 5.56
C GLY A 158 -16.75 -8.95 6.75
N HIS A 159 -18.04 -9.28 6.75
CA HIS A 159 -18.65 -10.22 7.67
C HIS A 159 -19.06 -11.47 6.92
N SER A 160 -18.09 -12.27 6.50
CA SER A 160 -18.37 -13.68 6.33
C SER A 160 -18.51 -14.30 7.72
N ASN A 161 -19.75 -14.41 8.17
CA ASN A 161 -20.13 -15.36 9.18
C ASN A 161 -19.72 -16.77 8.73
N CYS A 162 -18.52 -17.18 9.06
CA CYS A 162 -18.19 -18.60 9.12
C CYS A 162 -18.65 -19.10 10.49
N LYS A 163 -19.95 -19.38 10.61
CA LYS A 163 -20.47 -20.29 11.63
C LYS A 163 -20.32 -21.69 11.08
N GLN A 164 -19.49 -22.43 11.70
CA GLN A 164 -19.30 -23.86 11.99
C GLN A 164 -17.91 -24.33 11.64
#